data_ad73590048ef556cc6eef2154db17382
#
_entry.id   ad73590048ef556cc6eef2154db17382
#
_cell.length_a   1.000
_cell.length_b   1.000
_cell.length_c   1.000
_cell.angle_alpha   90.00
_cell.angle_beta   90.00
_cell.angle_gamma   90.00
#
_symmetry.space_group_name_H-M   'P 1'
#
loop_
_entity.id
_entity.type
_entity.pdbx_description
1 polymer ?
#
loop_
_entity_poly.entity_id
_entity_poly.type
_entity_poly.pdbx_seq_one_letter_code
_entity_poly.pdbx_strand_id
1 'polypeptide(L)'
;LSDWSSDVCSSDLSHSREFGYAEVRAHGHTALLQGIADFTTTEGHGMLKVWMSHGDKVTALPPGFKVMASTAACPIAGMADEQRRYYAVQFHPEVTHTVQGTALLNRFVLDICAAQADWVMGSYIDEAVKKIREQVGDEEVILGLSGGVDSSVAAALIHRAIGNQLTCVFVDHGLLRLNEGDMVMEMFAGKLHANVVRVDAADLFLGKLAGVNEPEAKRKIIGGLFVDVFKEEAAKLKASGQAHKGATFLAQGTIYPDVIESGGKKA
;
A
#
# COMPACT_ATOMS: atom_id res chain seq x y z
N LEU A 1 -10.34 -15.97 -6.68
CA LEU A 1 -10.79 -15.24 -5.49
C LEU A 1 -12.12 -14.61 -5.84
N SER A 2 -13.21 -15.25 -5.37
CA SER A 2 -14.55 -14.70 -5.53
C SER A 2 -14.65 -13.39 -4.74
N ASP A 3 -15.36 -12.45 -5.34
CA ASP A 3 -15.69 -11.15 -4.76
C ASP A 3 -16.42 -11.34 -3.42
N TRP A 4 -15.69 -11.19 -2.32
CA TRP A 4 -16.21 -11.39 -0.96
C TRP A 4 -16.88 -10.14 -0.40
N SER A 5 -16.83 -9.02 -1.10
CA SER A 5 -17.18 -7.72 -0.53
C SER A 5 -18.66 -7.36 -0.64
N SER A 6 -19.41 -7.95 -1.57
CA SER A 6 -20.79 -7.52 -1.83
C SER A 6 -21.91 -8.44 -1.32
N ASP A 7 -21.63 -9.75 -1.09
CA ASP A 7 -22.70 -10.72 -0.82
C ASP A 7 -22.75 -11.25 0.62
N VAL A 8 -21.82 -10.85 1.50
CA VAL A 8 -21.67 -11.47 2.82
C VAL A 8 -22.37 -10.70 3.93
N CYS A 9 -22.44 -9.38 3.84
CA CYS A 9 -23.20 -8.55 4.79
C CYS A 9 -23.89 -7.39 4.07
N SER A 10 -25.09 -7.02 4.53
CA SER A 10 -25.69 -5.77 4.07
C SER A 10 -25.02 -4.60 4.78
N SER A 11 -24.44 -3.69 3.99
CA SER A 11 -23.96 -2.39 4.44
C SER A 11 -24.92 -1.31 3.98
N ASP A 12 -25.06 -0.25 4.74
CA ASP A 12 -25.89 0.89 4.40
C ASP A 12 -25.08 2.18 4.57
N LEU A 13 -25.26 3.12 3.61
CA LEU A 13 -24.72 4.47 3.71
C LEU A 13 -25.30 5.15 4.95
N SER A 14 -24.56 5.16 6.02
CA SER A 14 -24.99 5.69 7.31
C SER A 14 -24.96 7.21 7.30
N HIS A 15 -26.02 7.84 7.83
CA HIS A 15 -25.97 9.27 8.19
C HIS A 15 -25.01 9.56 9.36
N SER A 16 -24.53 8.52 10.05
CA SER A 16 -23.60 8.59 11.17
C SER A 16 -22.24 8.05 10.71
N ARG A 17 -21.31 8.95 10.47
CA ARG A 17 -19.92 8.65 10.09
C ARG A 17 -19.05 8.69 11.34
N GLU A 18 -18.09 7.77 11.46
CA GLU A 18 -17.11 7.76 12.55
C GLU A 18 -15.69 7.90 11.98
N PHE A 19 -15.05 9.00 12.32
CA PHE A 19 -13.64 9.28 11.96
C PHE A 19 -12.86 9.70 13.21
N GLY A 20 -11.75 9.03 13.47
CA GLY A 20 -10.89 9.32 14.60
C GLY A 20 -11.05 8.35 15.77
N TYR A 21 -10.73 8.84 16.96
CA TYR A 21 -10.77 8.07 18.19
C TYR A 21 -12.19 7.60 18.55
N ALA A 22 -12.31 6.33 18.91
CA ALA A 22 -13.55 5.75 19.46
C ALA A 22 -13.26 4.71 20.55
N GLU A 23 -14.21 4.51 21.43
CA GLU A 23 -14.20 3.44 22.44
C GLU A 23 -15.17 2.34 22.03
N VAL A 24 -14.64 1.16 21.79
CA VAL A 24 -15.39 0.00 21.34
C VAL A 24 -15.53 -1.00 22.49
N ARG A 25 -16.74 -1.42 22.77
CA ARG A 25 -16.98 -2.53 23.69
C ARG A 25 -16.56 -3.83 23.07
N ALA A 26 -15.57 -4.50 23.67
CA ALA A 26 -15.14 -5.84 23.30
C ALA A 26 -16.02 -6.89 23.99
N HIS A 27 -16.69 -7.71 23.20
CA HIS A 27 -17.42 -8.87 23.71
C HIS A 27 -16.44 -10.05 23.80
N GLY A 28 -15.90 -10.32 24.96
CA GLY A 28 -14.77 -11.23 25.21
C GLY A 28 -15.04 -12.72 24.99
N HIS A 29 -16.09 -13.08 24.24
CA HIS A 29 -16.46 -14.47 23.98
C HIS A 29 -15.78 -15.07 22.72
N THR A 30 -15.02 -14.26 21.97
CA THR A 30 -14.34 -14.70 20.76
C THR A 30 -12.85 -14.93 21.02
N ALA A 31 -12.25 -15.88 20.30
CA ALA A 31 -10.82 -16.16 20.39
C ALA A 31 -9.97 -14.90 20.14
N LEU A 32 -10.40 -14.04 19.20
CA LEU A 32 -9.66 -12.81 18.87
C LEU A 32 -9.64 -11.80 20.02
N LEU A 33 -10.78 -11.55 20.68
CA LEU A 33 -10.91 -10.49 21.69
C LEU A 33 -10.80 -10.96 23.14
N GLN A 34 -10.74 -12.26 23.39
CA GLN A 34 -10.67 -12.80 24.75
C GLN A 34 -9.50 -12.23 25.53
N GLY A 35 -9.78 -11.54 26.63
CA GLY A 35 -8.77 -10.94 27.51
C GLY A 35 -8.01 -9.75 26.91
N ILE A 36 -8.41 -9.22 25.75
CA ILE A 36 -7.86 -7.99 25.19
C ILE A 36 -8.81 -6.84 25.49
N ALA A 37 -8.37 -5.89 26.30
CA ALA A 37 -9.07 -4.63 26.59
C ALA A 37 -8.06 -3.59 27.08
N ASP A 38 -8.33 -2.31 26.85
CA ASP A 38 -7.53 -1.21 27.39
C ASP A 38 -7.96 -0.89 28.83
N PHE A 39 -9.24 -1.03 29.09
CA PHE A 39 -9.84 -0.86 30.42
C PHE A 39 -11.16 -1.62 30.54
N THR A 40 -11.65 -1.74 31.75
CA THR A 40 -12.94 -2.37 32.03
C THR A 40 -13.86 -1.33 32.67
N THR A 41 -15.12 -1.28 32.21
CA THR A 41 -16.14 -0.41 32.81
C THR A 41 -16.54 -0.89 34.20
N THR A 42 -17.24 -0.05 34.94
CA THR A 42 -17.83 -0.42 36.26
C THR A 42 -18.80 -1.61 36.16
N GLU A 43 -19.37 -1.84 35.00
CA GLU A 43 -20.28 -2.96 34.70
C GLU A 43 -19.56 -4.24 34.26
N GLY A 44 -18.20 -4.19 34.22
CA GLY A 44 -17.39 -5.35 33.85
C GLY A 44 -17.19 -5.54 32.35
N HIS A 45 -17.49 -4.54 31.53
CA HIS A 45 -17.29 -4.62 30.08
C HIS A 45 -15.88 -4.21 29.69
N GLY A 46 -15.19 -5.04 28.92
CA GLY A 46 -13.90 -4.70 28.31
C GLY A 46 -14.08 -3.64 27.21
N MET A 47 -13.24 -2.62 27.22
CA MET A 47 -13.26 -1.54 26.26
C MET A 47 -11.92 -1.44 25.52
N LEU A 48 -11.96 -1.16 24.23
CA LEU A 48 -10.81 -0.93 23.36
C LEU A 48 -10.80 0.52 22.87
N LYS A 49 -9.65 1.16 22.94
CA LYS A 49 -9.38 2.47 22.34
C LYS A 49 -8.90 2.24 20.93
N VAL A 50 -9.70 2.65 19.96
CA VAL A 50 -9.47 2.34 18.54
C VAL A 50 -9.56 3.58 17.67
N TRP A 51 -9.09 3.45 16.42
CA TRP A 51 -9.25 4.44 15.38
C TRP A 51 -10.31 3.98 14.39
N MET A 52 -11.35 4.79 14.20
CA MET A 52 -12.40 4.59 13.21
C MET A 52 -12.14 5.43 11.97
N SER A 53 -12.50 4.92 10.79
CA SER A 53 -12.46 5.67 9.52
C SER A 53 -13.47 5.06 8.56
N HIS A 54 -14.76 5.32 8.81
CA HIS A 54 -15.82 4.75 7.97
C HIS A 54 -17.02 5.67 7.79
N GLY A 55 -17.62 5.62 6.58
CA GLY A 55 -18.90 6.24 6.25
C GLY A 55 -20.04 5.24 6.20
N ASP A 56 -19.72 3.96 6.00
CA ASP A 56 -20.67 2.86 5.92
C ASP A 56 -20.55 1.97 7.15
N LYS A 57 -21.61 1.27 7.49
CA LYS A 57 -21.59 0.30 8.58
C LYS A 57 -22.36 -0.95 8.22
N VAL A 58 -21.97 -2.06 8.82
CA VAL A 58 -22.68 -3.33 8.73
C VAL A 58 -24.01 -3.20 9.51
N THR A 59 -25.13 -3.49 8.86
CA THR A 59 -26.47 -3.39 9.42
C THR A 59 -27.07 -4.75 9.76
N ALA A 60 -26.59 -5.83 9.12
CA ALA A 60 -27.02 -7.19 9.39
C ALA A 60 -25.85 -8.17 9.36
N LEU A 61 -25.86 -9.14 10.26
CA LEU A 61 -24.84 -10.20 10.31
C LEU A 61 -25.09 -11.25 9.24
N PRO A 62 -24.03 -11.75 8.59
CA PRO A 62 -24.13 -12.95 7.75
C PRO A 62 -24.46 -14.20 8.59
N PRO A 63 -24.98 -15.25 7.99
CA PRO A 63 -25.21 -16.52 8.67
C PRO A 63 -23.96 -17.07 9.34
N GLY A 64 -24.08 -17.45 10.61
CA GLY A 64 -22.98 -17.99 11.43
C GLY A 64 -22.17 -16.94 12.19
N PHE A 65 -22.26 -15.66 11.82
CA PHE A 65 -21.56 -14.60 12.55
C PHE A 65 -22.28 -14.14 13.81
N LYS A 66 -21.50 -13.71 14.79
CA LYS A 66 -21.95 -13.07 16.03
C LYS A 66 -21.21 -11.75 16.23
N VAL A 67 -21.87 -10.77 16.85
CA VAL A 67 -21.22 -9.51 17.21
C VAL A 67 -20.12 -9.77 18.22
N MET A 68 -18.91 -9.33 17.96
CA MET A 68 -17.78 -9.40 18.88
C MET A 68 -17.32 -8.04 19.40
N ALA A 69 -17.70 -6.95 18.71
CA ALA A 69 -17.36 -5.59 19.11
C ALA A 69 -18.50 -4.64 18.71
N SER A 70 -18.75 -3.61 19.54
CA SER A 70 -19.83 -2.64 19.29
C SER A 70 -19.52 -1.26 19.86
N THR A 71 -20.07 -0.22 19.20
CA THR A 71 -20.23 1.14 19.75
C THR A 71 -21.69 1.53 19.76
N ALA A 72 -22.03 2.66 20.34
CA ALA A 72 -23.40 3.20 20.27
C ALA A 72 -23.78 3.59 18.83
N ALA A 73 -22.84 4.10 18.03
CA ALA A 73 -23.05 4.51 16.64
C ALA A 73 -22.92 3.34 15.64
N CYS A 74 -22.09 2.34 15.97
CA CYS A 74 -21.86 1.15 15.16
C CYS A 74 -22.09 -0.13 15.98
N PRO A 75 -23.36 -0.64 16.04
CA PRO A 75 -23.70 -1.83 16.79
C PRO A 75 -22.96 -3.10 16.38
N ILE A 76 -22.48 -3.16 15.12
CA ILE A 76 -21.65 -4.25 14.57
C ILE A 76 -20.28 -3.65 14.20
N ALA A 77 -19.53 -3.18 15.20
CA ALA A 77 -18.17 -2.69 15.02
C ALA A 77 -17.14 -3.83 14.87
N GLY A 78 -17.55 -5.05 15.16
CA GLY A 78 -16.82 -6.26 14.88
C GLY A 78 -17.72 -7.48 14.94
N MET A 79 -17.45 -8.46 14.09
CA MET A 79 -18.18 -9.72 13.99
C MET A 79 -17.25 -10.90 13.78
N ALA A 80 -17.63 -12.06 14.24
CA ALA A 80 -16.85 -13.28 14.11
C ALA A 80 -17.72 -14.51 13.83
N ASP A 81 -17.18 -15.41 13.02
CA ASP A 81 -17.59 -16.80 12.91
C ASP A 81 -16.45 -17.68 13.45
N GLU A 82 -16.57 -18.12 14.69
CA GLU A 82 -15.55 -18.92 15.38
C GLU A 82 -15.35 -20.28 14.72
N GLN A 83 -16.38 -20.85 14.12
CA GLN A 83 -16.30 -22.16 13.49
C GLN A 83 -15.45 -22.12 12.22
N ARG A 84 -15.60 -21.05 11.42
CA ARG A 84 -14.83 -20.82 10.20
C ARG A 84 -13.54 -20.02 10.46
N ARG A 85 -13.37 -19.48 11.68
CA ARG A 85 -12.27 -18.59 12.07
C ARG A 85 -12.22 -17.32 11.23
N TYR A 86 -13.39 -16.73 10.96
CA TYR A 86 -13.51 -15.47 10.24
C TYR A 86 -13.80 -14.34 11.24
N TYR A 87 -12.99 -13.30 11.14
CA TYR A 87 -13.11 -12.13 12.01
C TYR A 87 -13.10 -10.88 11.15
N ALA A 88 -14.02 -9.96 11.41
CA ALA A 88 -14.09 -8.68 10.76
C ALA A 88 -14.22 -7.57 11.78
N VAL A 89 -13.50 -6.47 11.59
CA VAL A 89 -13.54 -5.29 12.44
C VAL A 89 -13.77 -4.05 11.57
N GLN A 90 -14.51 -3.07 12.09
CA GLN A 90 -14.75 -1.80 11.43
C GLN A 90 -13.65 -0.78 11.70
N PHE A 91 -12.93 -0.94 12.80
CA PHE A 91 -11.80 -0.10 13.19
C PHE A 91 -10.49 -0.60 12.57
N HIS A 92 -9.47 0.26 12.60
CA HIS A 92 -8.14 0.00 12.06
C HIS A 92 -7.19 -0.55 13.14
N PRO A 93 -6.94 -1.87 13.22
CA PRO A 93 -6.00 -2.43 14.19
C PRO A 93 -4.54 -2.16 13.83
N GLU A 94 -4.23 -1.83 12.58
CA GLU A 94 -2.87 -1.61 12.05
C GLU A 94 -2.29 -0.24 12.41
N VAL A 95 -3.13 0.73 12.78
CA VAL A 95 -2.66 2.08 13.08
C VAL A 95 -2.23 2.22 14.53
N THR A 96 -1.26 3.11 14.81
CA THR A 96 -0.72 3.35 16.16
C THR A 96 -1.75 3.88 17.17
N HIS A 97 -2.84 4.46 16.68
CA HIS A 97 -3.93 4.99 17.51
C HIS A 97 -4.85 3.90 18.08
N THR A 98 -4.80 2.69 17.55
CA THR A 98 -5.49 1.52 18.13
C THR A 98 -4.53 0.86 19.10
N VAL A 99 -4.73 1.13 20.41
CA VAL A 99 -3.77 0.79 21.48
C VAL A 99 -3.45 -0.71 21.51
N GLN A 100 -4.47 -1.56 21.41
CA GLN A 100 -4.32 -3.02 21.41
C GLN A 100 -4.15 -3.62 20.00
N GLY A 101 -3.93 -2.79 18.97
CA GLY A 101 -3.84 -3.24 17.59
C GLY A 101 -2.80 -4.34 17.37
N THR A 102 -1.60 -4.16 17.89
CA THR A 102 -0.53 -5.16 17.80
C THR A 102 -0.91 -6.48 18.48
N ALA A 103 -1.58 -6.44 19.64
CA ALA A 103 -2.02 -7.64 20.34
C ALA A 103 -3.10 -8.40 19.54
N LEU A 104 -4.03 -7.66 18.92
CA LEU A 104 -5.06 -8.23 18.05
C LEU A 104 -4.46 -8.91 16.81
N LEU A 105 -3.54 -8.21 16.12
CA LEU A 105 -2.89 -8.74 14.92
C LEU A 105 -2.01 -9.95 15.24
N ASN A 106 -1.23 -9.90 16.32
CA ASN A 106 -0.42 -11.04 16.75
C ASN A 106 -1.29 -12.25 17.06
N ARG A 107 -2.36 -12.07 17.82
CA ARG A 107 -3.30 -13.16 18.14
C ARG A 107 -3.93 -13.75 16.88
N PHE A 108 -4.36 -12.91 15.95
CA PHE A 108 -4.92 -13.39 14.70
C PHE A 108 -3.90 -14.21 13.90
N VAL A 109 -2.71 -13.66 13.69
CA VAL A 109 -1.68 -14.27 12.84
C VAL A 109 -1.07 -15.50 13.50
N LEU A 110 -0.63 -15.39 14.75
CA LEU A 110 0.14 -16.44 15.42
C LEU A 110 -0.75 -17.50 16.07
N ASP A 111 -1.80 -17.07 16.79
CA ASP A 111 -2.61 -18.01 17.57
C ASP A 111 -3.76 -18.61 16.74
N ILE A 112 -4.51 -17.77 16.00
CA ILE A 112 -5.68 -18.22 15.25
C ILE A 112 -5.29 -18.84 13.92
N CYS A 113 -4.43 -18.18 13.14
CA CYS A 113 -3.92 -18.70 11.87
C CYS A 113 -2.79 -19.71 12.03
N ALA A 114 -2.16 -19.79 13.22
CA ALA A 114 -1.00 -20.63 13.52
C ALA A 114 0.18 -20.41 12.52
N ALA A 115 0.35 -19.17 12.05
CA ALA A 115 1.43 -18.81 11.17
C ALA A 115 2.77 -18.87 11.90
N GLN A 116 3.80 -19.36 11.22
CA GLN A 116 5.15 -19.40 11.76
C GLN A 116 5.83 -18.05 11.59
N ALA A 117 6.56 -17.58 12.61
CA ALA A 117 7.35 -16.36 12.54
C ALA A 117 8.75 -16.66 11.95
N ASP A 118 8.78 -17.25 10.77
CA ASP A 118 9.99 -17.74 10.10
C ASP A 118 10.52 -16.80 9.00
N TRP A 119 9.75 -15.75 8.68
CA TRP A 119 10.16 -14.77 7.69
C TRP A 119 11.14 -13.76 8.28
N VAL A 120 12.32 -13.61 7.64
CA VAL A 120 13.38 -12.69 8.06
C VAL A 120 13.73 -11.76 6.88
N MET A 121 13.63 -10.46 7.09
CA MET A 121 13.88 -9.43 6.05
C MET A 121 15.26 -9.56 5.39
N GLY A 122 16.30 -9.89 6.17
CA GLY A 122 17.66 -10.08 5.63
C GLY A 122 17.72 -11.16 4.57
N SER A 123 17.10 -12.31 4.82
CA SER A 123 17.01 -13.42 3.87
C SER A 123 16.23 -13.01 2.61
N TYR A 124 15.14 -12.24 2.78
CA TYR A 124 14.35 -11.76 1.67
C TYR A 124 15.14 -10.84 0.72
N ILE A 125 15.93 -9.91 1.27
CA ILE A 125 16.76 -9.01 0.45
C ILE A 125 17.78 -9.80 -0.37
N ASP A 126 18.46 -10.75 0.24
CA ASP A 126 19.49 -11.55 -0.44
C ASP A 126 18.88 -12.48 -1.51
N GLU A 127 17.72 -13.07 -1.22
CA GLU A 127 16.97 -13.85 -2.20
C GLU A 127 16.46 -12.98 -3.36
N ALA A 128 15.94 -11.79 -3.08
CA ALA A 128 15.48 -10.87 -4.10
C ALA A 128 16.62 -10.38 -5.00
N VAL A 129 17.77 -10.04 -4.42
CA VAL A 129 18.99 -9.67 -5.16
C VAL A 129 19.43 -10.81 -6.07
N LYS A 130 19.43 -12.05 -5.57
CA LYS A 130 19.76 -13.23 -6.38
C LYS A 130 18.79 -13.41 -7.54
N LYS A 131 17.49 -13.36 -7.29
CA LYS A 131 16.43 -13.49 -8.31
C LYS A 131 16.55 -12.41 -9.38
N ILE A 132 16.80 -11.16 -8.99
CA ILE A 132 16.97 -10.05 -9.93
C ILE A 132 18.18 -10.30 -10.83
N ARG A 133 19.33 -10.71 -10.28
CA ARG A 133 20.53 -11.04 -11.06
C ARG A 133 20.27 -12.16 -12.07
N GLU A 134 19.61 -13.22 -11.63
CA GLU A 134 19.27 -14.37 -12.49
C GLU A 134 18.30 -13.96 -13.61
N GLN A 135 17.32 -13.10 -13.31
CA GLN A 135 16.33 -12.65 -14.28
C GLN A 135 16.91 -11.67 -15.30
N VAL A 136 17.72 -10.73 -14.85
CA VAL A 136 18.26 -9.64 -15.69
C VAL A 136 19.47 -10.13 -16.49
N GLY A 137 20.34 -10.95 -15.89
CA GLY A 137 21.58 -11.37 -16.52
C GLY A 137 22.44 -10.18 -16.95
N ASP A 138 22.81 -10.13 -18.24
CA ASP A 138 23.61 -9.04 -18.83
C ASP A 138 22.75 -7.94 -19.47
N GLU A 139 21.44 -7.97 -19.28
CA GLU A 139 20.52 -6.99 -19.86
C GLU A 139 20.44 -5.72 -19.02
N GLU A 140 19.80 -4.68 -19.56
CA GLU A 140 19.66 -3.40 -18.91
C GLU A 140 18.21 -3.15 -18.43
N VAL A 141 18.09 -2.43 -17.32
CA VAL A 141 16.83 -2.12 -16.66
C VAL A 141 16.62 -0.62 -16.60
N ILE A 142 15.43 -0.16 -16.98
CA ILE A 142 14.96 1.20 -16.71
C ILE A 142 13.96 1.13 -15.57
N LEU A 143 14.08 2.04 -14.60
CA LEU A 143 13.15 2.19 -13.48
C LEU A 143 12.59 3.62 -13.44
N GLY A 144 11.27 3.74 -13.32
CA GLY A 144 10.63 5.00 -12.97
C GLY A 144 10.84 5.35 -11.51
N LEU A 145 11.63 6.41 -11.25
CA LEU A 145 11.90 6.89 -9.90
C LEU A 145 10.98 8.08 -9.60
N SER A 146 10.05 7.92 -8.64
CA SER A 146 9.10 8.97 -8.26
C SER A 146 9.53 9.78 -7.03
N GLY A 147 10.60 9.35 -6.34
CA GLY A 147 10.97 9.90 -5.03
C GLY A 147 10.13 9.35 -3.86
N GLY A 148 9.08 8.58 -4.12
CA GLY A 148 8.30 7.86 -3.10
C GLY A 148 9.05 6.64 -2.56
N VAL A 149 8.59 6.12 -1.42
CA VAL A 149 9.24 5.00 -0.72
C VAL A 149 9.36 3.77 -1.62
N ASP A 150 8.30 3.38 -2.32
CA ASP A 150 8.24 2.14 -3.09
C ASP A 150 9.23 2.13 -4.25
N SER A 151 9.26 3.21 -5.06
CA SER A 151 10.23 3.35 -6.15
C SER A 151 11.66 3.46 -5.63
N SER A 152 11.86 4.07 -4.47
CA SER A 152 13.16 4.22 -3.83
C SER A 152 13.72 2.88 -3.35
N VAL A 153 12.90 2.06 -2.72
CA VAL A 153 13.26 0.70 -2.29
C VAL A 153 13.54 -0.18 -3.50
N ALA A 154 12.71 -0.12 -4.53
CA ALA A 154 12.93 -0.85 -5.78
C ALA A 154 14.26 -0.43 -6.43
N ALA A 155 14.55 0.87 -6.53
CA ALA A 155 15.81 1.39 -7.08
C ALA A 155 17.04 0.89 -6.30
N ALA A 156 17.00 0.98 -4.97
CA ALA A 156 18.10 0.54 -4.11
C ALA A 156 18.34 -0.98 -4.23
N LEU A 157 17.25 -1.78 -4.25
CA LEU A 157 17.33 -3.23 -4.34
C LEU A 157 17.87 -3.68 -5.69
N ILE A 158 17.37 -3.11 -6.79
CA ILE A 158 17.81 -3.43 -8.14
C ILE A 158 19.25 -2.96 -8.35
N HIS A 159 19.59 -1.74 -7.90
CA HIS A 159 20.97 -1.25 -7.97
C HIS A 159 21.96 -2.15 -7.20
N ARG A 160 21.58 -2.63 -6.02
CA ARG A 160 22.38 -3.62 -5.26
C ARG A 160 22.55 -4.94 -6.02
N ALA A 161 21.57 -5.32 -6.83
CA ALA A 161 21.62 -6.55 -7.61
C ALA A 161 22.50 -6.42 -8.87
N ILE A 162 22.30 -5.37 -9.66
CA ILE A 162 22.83 -5.25 -11.02
C ILE A 162 23.69 -3.98 -11.27
N GLY A 163 23.84 -3.12 -10.27
CA GLY A 163 24.71 -1.93 -10.37
C GLY A 163 24.37 -1.02 -11.55
N ASN A 164 25.35 -0.77 -12.40
CA ASN A 164 25.26 0.17 -13.52
C ASN A 164 24.33 -0.28 -14.66
N GLN A 165 23.84 -1.52 -14.66
CA GLN A 165 22.83 -1.98 -15.62
C GLN A 165 21.46 -1.33 -15.34
N LEU A 166 21.28 -0.69 -14.16
CA LEU A 166 20.09 0.07 -13.82
C LEU A 166 20.22 1.53 -14.21
N THR A 167 19.27 2.04 -14.99
CA THR A 167 19.06 3.47 -15.22
C THR A 167 17.73 3.90 -14.60
N CYS A 168 17.78 4.81 -13.63
CA CYS A 168 16.59 5.41 -13.05
C CYS A 168 16.21 6.66 -13.83
N VAL A 169 14.95 6.81 -14.20
CA VAL A 169 14.41 8.01 -14.84
C VAL A 169 13.51 8.73 -13.83
N PHE A 170 13.92 9.93 -13.44
CA PHE A 170 13.18 10.81 -12.55
C PHE A 170 12.54 11.94 -13.36
N VAL A 171 11.21 12.02 -13.38
CA VAL A 171 10.48 13.03 -14.12
C VAL A 171 10.07 14.17 -13.20
N ASP A 172 10.66 15.35 -13.44
CA ASP A 172 10.24 16.59 -12.79
C ASP A 172 9.07 17.19 -13.56
N HIS A 173 7.88 16.97 -13.06
CA HIS A 173 6.62 17.37 -13.71
C HIS A 173 6.06 18.71 -13.22
N GLY A 174 6.83 19.46 -12.44
CA GLY A 174 6.42 20.78 -11.91
C GLY A 174 5.38 20.74 -10.78
N LEU A 175 4.97 19.54 -10.31
CA LEU A 175 4.02 19.33 -9.20
C LEU A 175 4.71 18.67 -7.99
N LEU A 176 6.03 18.69 -7.96
CA LEU A 176 6.84 18.17 -6.86
C LEU A 176 6.74 19.07 -5.62
N ARG A 177 7.05 18.51 -4.47
CA ARG A 177 7.25 19.30 -3.24
C ARG A 177 8.50 20.14 -3.37
N LEU A 178 8.60 21.17 -2.53
CA LEU A 178 9.76 22.06 -2.50
C LEU A 178 11.07 21.25 -2.32
N ASN A 179 12.01 21.45 -3.24
CA ASN A 179 13.34 20.79 -3.28
C ASN A 179 13.29 19.26 -3.41
N GLU A 180 12.15 18.64 -3.66
CA GLU A 180 12.02 17.17 -3.75
C GLU A 180 12.90 16.59 -4.88
N GLY A 181 12.93 17.23 -6.05
CA GLY A 181 13.78 16.80 -7.16
C GLY A 181 15.27 16.80 -6.82
N ASP A 182 15.76 17.84 -6.15
CA ASP A 182 17.15 17.94 -5.74
C ASP A 182 17.50 16.92 -4.66
N MET A 183 16.60 16.67 -3.72
CA MET A 183 16.77 15.64 -2.68
C MET A 183 16.87 14.23 -3.30
N VAL A 184 16.04 13.92 -4.31
CA VAL A 184 16.09 12.64 -5.01
C VAL A 184 17.42 12.48 -5.75
N MET A 185 17.88 13.51 -6.45
CA MET A 185 19.18 13.48 -7.15
C MET A 185 20.35 13.31 -6.17
N GLU A 186 20.35 14.04 -5.04
CA GLU A 186 21.39 13.89 -4.00
C GLU A 186 21.41 12.46 -3.43
N MET A 187 20.24 11.90 -3.16
CA MET A 187 20.15 10.55 -2.60
C MET A 187 20.63 9.48 -3.57
N PHE A 188 20.10 9.45 -4.78
CA PHE A 188 20.32 8.35 -5.71
C PHE A 188 21.59 8.53 -6.55
N ALA A 189 21.80 9.68 -7.15
CA ALA A 189 23.02 9.94 -7.90
C ALA A 189 24.21 10.25 -6.99
N GLY A 190 24.01 11.04 -5.93
CA GLY A 190 25.07 11.47 -5.03
C GLY A 190 25.52 10.36 -4.06
N LYS A 191 24.61 9.78 -3.26
CA LYS A 191 24.95 8.84 -2.17
C LYS A 191 24.98 7.38 -2.62
N LEU A 192 24.01 6.97 -3.44
CA LEU A 192 23.93 5.59 -3.93
C LEU A 192 24.73 5.36 -5.21
N HIS A 193 25.23 6.42 -5.87
CA HIS A 193 25.95 6.37 -7.14
C HIS A 193 25.18 5.62 -8.23
N ALA A 194 23.84 5.66 -8.17
CA ALA A 194 23.00 5.09 -9.20
C ALA A 194 22.97 5.99 -10.44
N ASN A 195 22.82 5.37 -11.62
CA ASN A 195 22.63 6.13 -12.84
C ASN A 195 21.22 6.72 -12.88
N VAL A 196 21.10 8.05 -12.71
CA VAL A 196 19.81 8.77 -12.67
C VAL A 196 19.74 9.82 -13.76
N VAL A 197 18.74 9.74 -14.61
CA VAL A 197 18.39 10.74 -15.61
C VAL A 197 17.22 11.57 -15.06
N ARG A 198 17.44 12.88 -14.81
CA ARG A 198 16.37 13.81 -14.47
C ARG A 198 15.82 14.42 -15.75
N VAL A 199 14.53 14.28 -15.96
CA VAL A 199 13.80 14.84 -17.09
C VAL A 199 12.97 16.02 -16.61
N ASP A 200 13.27 17.22 -17.08
CA ASP A 200 12.42 18.39 -16.86
C ASP A 200 11.25 18.35 -17.84
N ALA A 201 10.08 18.09 -17.32
CA ALA A 201 8.82 18.01 -18.06
C ALA A 201 7.76 18.97 -17.49
N ALA A 202 8.17 19.95 -16.65
CA ALA A 202 7.23 20.84 -15.95
C ALA A 202 6.30 21.56 -16.91
N ASP A 203 6.81 22.17 -17.96
CA ASP A 203 6.00 22.91 -18.95
C ASP A 203 5.02 22.00 -19.68
N LEU A 204 5.40 20.77 -19.98
CA LEU A 204 4.54 19.78 -20.64
C LEU A 204 3.34 19.42 -19.73
N PHE A 205 3.60 19.06 -18.48
CA PHE A 205 2.56 18.65 -17.55
C PHE A 205 1.64 19.83 -17.19
N LEU A 206 2.20 20.97 -16.81
CA LEU A 206 1.43 22.15 -16.44
C LEU A 206 0.59 22.68 -17.60
N GLY A 207 1.15 22.67 -18.82
CA GLY A 207 0.42 23.08 -20.02
C GLY A 207 -0.79 22.18 -20.32
N LYS A 208 -0.66 20.87 -20.16
CA LYS A 208 -1.76 19.91 -20.38
C LYS A 208 -2.81 19.93 -19.26
N LEU A 209 -2.44 20.36 -18.07
CA LEU A 209 -3.34 20.48 -16.92
C LEU A 209 -4.06 21.83 -16.86
N ALA A 210 -3.67 22.80 -17.69
CA ALA A 210 -4.27 24.14 -17.70
C ALA A 210 -5.79 24.06 -17.96
N GLY A 211 -6.58 24.63 -17.03
CA GLY A 211 -8.05 24.63 -17.12
C GLY A 211 -8.73 23.30 -16.77
N VAL A 212 -8.00 22.27 -16.42
CA VAL A 212 -8.59 20.98 -15.99
C VAL A 212 -8.85 21.02 -14.49
N ASN A 213 -10.12 20.94 -14.08
CA ASN A 213 -10.52 21.01 -12.66
C ASN A 213 -10.92 19.65 -12.08
N GLU A 214 -11.42 18.75 -12.93
CA GLU A 214 -11.94 17.45 -12.51
C GLU A 214 -10.78 16.52 -12.13
N PRO A 215 -10.79 15.94 -10.89
CA PRO A 215 -9.66 15.14 -10.37
C PRO A 215 -9.31 13.91 -11.20
N GLU A 216 -10.31 13.19 -11.71
CA GLU A 216 -10.08 11.99 -12.51
C GLU A 216 -9.51 12.31 -13.89
N ALA A 217 -9.92 13.43 -14.48
CA ALA A 217 -9.32 13.91 -15.72
C ALA A 217 -7.86 14.29 -15.53
N LYS A 218 -7.51 14.98 -14.42
CA LYS A 218 -6.10 15.25 -14.06
C LYS A 218 -5.28 13.98 -13.94
N ARG A 219 -5.80 12.98 -13.20
CA ARG A 219 -5.11 11.69 -12.98
C ARG A 219 -4.81 10.98 -14.31
N LYS A 220 -5.78 10.94 -15.23
CA LYS A 220 -5.60 10.32 -16.55
C LYS A 220 -4.58 11.07 -17.41
N ILE A 221 -4.60 12.40 -17.40
CA ILE A 221 -3.62 13.21 -18.12
C ILE A 221 -2.22 12.97 -17.57
N ILE A 222 -2.04 13.08 -16.26
CA ILE A 222 -0.74 12.86 -15.60
C ILE A 222 -0.21 11.46 -15.91
N GLY A 223 -1.02 10.42 -15.72
CA GLY A 223 -0.62 9.04 -16.00
C GLY A 223 -0.22 8.81 -17.45
N GLY A 224 -0.99 9.35 -18.42
CA GLY A 224 -0.66 9.28 -19.84
C GLY A 224 0.68 9.95 -20.16
N LEU A 225 0.90 11.15 -19.65
CA LEU A 225 2.15 11.90 -19.88
C LEU A 225 3.38 11.19 -19.29
N PHE A 226 3.26 10.57 -18.11
CA PHE A 226 4.35 9.76 -17.57
C PHE A 226 4.75 8.64 -18.53
N VAL A 227 3.78 7.90 -19.07
CA VAL A 227 4.05 6.82 -20.02
C VAL A 227 4.75 7.35 -21.29
N ASP A 228 4.33 8.50 -21.81
CA ASP A 228 4.91 9.09 -22.99
C ASP A 228 6.36 9.56 -22.74
N VAL A 229 6.63 10.27 -21.64
CA VAL A 229 7.96 10.70 -21.23
C VAL A 229 8.89 9.48 -21.03
N PHE A 230 8.42 8.42 -20.38
CA PHE A 230 9.21 7.20 -20.20
C PHE A 230 9.58 6.52 -21.53
N LYS A 231 8.63 6.43 -22.47
CA LYS A 231 8.89 5.88 -23.80
C LYS A 231 9.95 6.69 -24.55
N GLU A 232 9.85 8.00 -24.46
CA GLU A 232 10.78 8.91 -25.11
C GLU A 232 12.21 8.78 -24.53
N GLU A 233 12.35 8.74 -23.20
CA GLU A 233 13.63 8.56 -22.54
C GLU A 233 14.23 7.17 -22.80
N ALA A 234 13.42 6.12 -22.81
CA ALA A 234 13.86 4.78 -23.17
C ALA A 234 14.40 4.74 -24.61
N ALA A 235 13.76 5.45 -25.54
CA ALA A 235 14.23 5.56 -26.93
C ALA A 235 15.53 6.36 -27.02
N LYS A 236 15.68 7.46 -26.28
CA LYS A 236 16.93 8.26 -26.21
C LYS A 236 18.09 7.45 -25.66
N LEU A 237 17.90 6.72 -24.57
CA LEU A 237 18.91 5.85 -23.98
C LEU A 237 19.36 4.76 -24.95
N LYS A 238 18.44 4.18 -25.69
CA LYS A 238 18.76 3.21 -26.74
C LYS A 238 19.58 3.83 -27.88
N ALA A 239 19.23 5.05 -28.30
CA ALA A 239 19.89 5.73 -29.40
C ALA A 239 21.30 6.28 -29.04
N SER A 240 21.52 6.65 -27.77
CA SER A 240 22.79 7.23 -27.29
C SER A 240 23.92 6.22 -27.11
N GLY A 241 23.60 4.91 -27.19
CA GLY A 241 24.58 3.85 -26.93
C GLY A 241 25.04 3.76 -25.46
N GLN A 242 24.43 4.53 -24.59
CA GLN A 242 24.64 4.43 -23.12
C GLN A 242 24.09 3.14 -22.56
N ALA A 243 23.07 2.60 -23.24
CA ALA A 243 22.58 1.26 -23.03
C ALA A 243 23.25 0.34 -24.06
N HIS A 244 24.18 -0.51 -23.64
CA HIS A 244 24.96 -1.36 -24.55
C HIS A 244 24.11 -2.27 -25.44
N LYS A 245 22.89 -2.65 -24.98
CA LYS A 245 21.93 -3.50 -25.71
C LYS A 245 20.52 -2.89 -25.83
N GLY A 246 20.29 -1.72 -25.22
CA GLY A 246 18.96 -1.11 -25.06
C GLY A 246 18.22 -1.73 -23.86
N ALA A 247 17.48 -0.91 -23.12
CA ALA A 247 16.74 -1.38 -21.95
C ALA A 247 15.70 -2.44 -22.35
N THR A 248 15.91 -3.66 -21.87
CA THR A 248 15.05 -4.82 -22.12
C THR A 248 13.96 -4.93 -21.06
N PHE A 249 14.25 -4.46 -19.84
CA PHE A 249 13.33 -4.53 -18.72
C PHE A 249 12.89 -3.14 -18.26
N LEU A 250 11.58 -3.02 -18.00
CA LEU A 250 11.01 -1.90 -17.27
C LEU A 250 10.70 -2.37 -15.85
N ALA A 251 11.35 -1.78 -14.86
CA ALA A 251 11.06 -2.03 -13.45
C ALA A 251 10.06 -0.99 -12.94
N GLN A 252 9.12 -1.46 -12.14
CA GLN A 252 8.10 -0.62 -11.51
C GLN A 252 7.88 -1.09 -10.07
N GLY A 253 7.90 -0.15 -9.13
CA GLY A 253 7.51 -0.40 -7.75
C GLY A 253 5.99 -0.51 -7.68
N THR A 254 5.48 -1.67 -7.26
CA THR A 254 4.06 -1.90 -7.04
C THR A 254 3.90 -2.57 -5.68
N ILE A 255 3.09 -1.99 -4.80
CA ILE A 255 2.78 -2.59 -3.51
C ILE A 255 1.65 -3.60 -3.65
N TYR A 256 1.63 -4.60 -2.78
CA TYR A 256 0.65 -5.67 -2.87
C TYR A 256 -0.82 -5.22 -2.77
N PRO A 257 -1.19 -4.21 -1.95
CA PRO A 257 -2.53 -3.62 -1.96
C PRO A 257 -2.98 -3.15 -3.34
N ASP A 258 -2.11 -2.48 -4.11
CA ASP A 258 -2.43 -2.00 -5.46
C ASP A 258 -2.73 -3.17 -6.43
N VAL A 259 -2.06 -4.31 -6.24
CA VAL A 259 -2.32 -5.53 -7.03
C VAL A 259 -3.71 -6.08 -6.72
N ILE A 260 -4.09 -6.09 -5.44
CA ILE A 260 -5.41 -6.57 -5.01
C ILE A 260 -6.52 -5.67 -5.55
N GLU A 261 -6.37 -4.35 -5.40
CA GLU A 261 -7.35 -3.37 -5.85
C GLU A 261 -7.51 -3.36 -7.39
N SER A 262 -6.41 -3.52 -8.12
CA SER A 262 -6.42 -3.59 -9.59
C SER A 262 -7.06 -4.86 -10.13
N GLY A 263 -6.97 -5.98 -9.40
CA GLY A 263 -7.51 -7.27 -9.80
C GLY A 263 -9.04 -7.37 -9.74
N GLY A 264 -9.71 -6.44 -9.04
CA GLY A 264 -11.17 -6.44 -8.83
C GLY A 264 -12.00 -5.77 -9.92
N LYS A 265 -11.37 -5.04 -10.84
CA LYS A 265 -12.09 -4.39 -11.95
C LYS A 265 -11.97 -5.21 -13.23
N LYS A 266 -12.85 -6.21 -13.39
CA LYS A 266 -13.30 -6.59 -14.73
C LYS A 266 -14.29 -5.50 -15.18
N ALA A 267 -13.84 -4.68 -16.13
CA ALA A 267 -14.71 -3.79 -16.88
C ALA A 267 -15.78 -4.59 -17.63
#